data_dd5dd892da8ddda733a7025dcfeff7f5
#
_entry.id   dd5dd892da8ddda733a7025dcfeff7f5
#
_cell.length_a   1.000
_cell.length_b   1.000
_cell.length_c   1.000
_cell.angle_alpha   90.00
_cell.angle_beta   90.00
_cell.angle_gamma   90.00
#
_symmetry.space_group_name_H-M   'P 1'
#
loop_
_entity.id
_entity.type
_entity.pdbx_description
1 polymer ?
#
loop_
_entity_poly.entity_id
_entity_poly.type
_entity_poly.pdbx_seq_one_letter_code
_entity_poly.pdbx_strand_id
1 'polypeptide(L)'
;MKIETLKKRLERNRPITSVTIRIPEDVMEDLKQLAPLLGFSGYEPLIRAYIGQGLRNDLERFENETVTALISSLKRRGVSDEIINEALSEIVKN
;
A
#
# COMPACT_ATOMS: atom_id res chain seq x y z
N MET A 1 7.66 -1.99 2.63
CA MET A 1 7.48 -0.63 3.14
C MET A 1 8.40 -0.41 4.34
N LYS A 2 9.10 0.72 4.36
CA LYS A 2 10.03 1.00 5.46
C LYS A 2 9.25 1.48 6.69
N ILE A 3 9.76 1.13 7.88
CA ILE A 3 9.16 1.53 9.16
C ILE A 3 9.04 3.06 9.26
N GLU A 4 10.02 3.79 8.77
CA GLU A 4 10.00 5.26 8.76
C GLU A 4 8.82 5.82 7.98
N THR A 5 8.51 5.23 6.83
CA THR A 5 7.36 5.63 6.01
C THR A 5 6.06 5.37 6.76
N LEU A 6 5.97 4.24 7.46
CA LEU A 6 4.79 3.91 8.26
C LEU A 6 4.60 4.90 9.41
N LYS A 7 5.68 5.24 10.12
CA LYS A 7 5.63 6.24 11.19
C LYS A 7 5.14 7.59 10.70
N LYS A 8 5.62 8.06 9.55
CA LYS A 8 5.16 9.32 8.95
C LYS A 8 3.67 9.28 8.65
N ARG A 9 3.14 8.14 8.19
CA ARG A 9 1.72 7.99 7.89
C ARG A 9 0.84 8.03 9.11
N LEU A 10 1.38 7.70 10.28
CA LEU A 10 0.65 7.72 11.55
C LEU A 10 0.72 9.08 12.26
N GLU A 11 1.58 9.98 11.82
CA GLU A 11 1.69 11.32 12.41
C GLU A 11 0.46 12.18 12.08
N ARG A 12 -0.04 12.91 13.08
CA ARG A 12 -1.19 13.81 12.90
C ARG A 12 -0.88 15.02 12.04
N ASN A 13 0.37 15.48 12.04
CA ASN A 13 0.80 16.70 11.38
C ASN A 13 1.51 16.42 10.06
N ARG A 14 1.04 15.43 9.30
CA ARG A 14 1.60 15.14 7.98
C ARG A 14 1.35 16.32 7.03
N PRO A 15 2.37 16.74 6.26
CA PRO A 15 2.15 17.73 5.23
C PRO A 15 1.09 17.26 4.23
N ILE A 16 0.23 18.19 3.83
CA ILE A 16 -0.87 17.91 2.91
C ILE A 16 -0.63 18.66 1.61
N THR A 17 -0.82 17.98 0.49
CA THR A 17 -0.71 18.58 -0.84
C THR A 17 -2.05 18.48 -1.54
N SER A 18 -2.45 19.55 -2.20
CA SER A 18 -3.65 19.55 -3.02
C SER A 18 -3.34 19.04 -4.41
N VAL A 19 -4.20 18.15 -4.92
CA VAL A 19 -4.08 17.58 -6.26
C VAL A 19 -5.43 17.73 -6.95
N THR A 20 -5.40 18.19 -8.20
CA THR A 20 -6.61 18.30 -9.02
C THR A 20 -6.59 17.21 -10.08
N ILE A 21 -7.64 16.40 -10.13
CA ILE A 21 -7.79 15.33 -11.13
C ILE A 21 -9.17 15.43 -11.76
N ARG A 22 -9.28 14.90 -12.97
CA ARG A 22 -10.56 14.80 -13.66
C ARG A 22 -11.13 13.41 -13.44
N ILE A 23 -12.38 13.36 -13.01
CA ILE A 23 -13.09 12.11 -12.75
C ILE A 23 -14.37 12.11 -13.60
N PRO A 24 -14.71 10.99 -14.26
CA PRO A 24 -15.98 10.90 -14.98
C PRO A 24 -17.18 11.22 -14.08
N GLU A 25 -18.19 11.88 -14.62
CA GLU A 25 -19.35 12.31 -13.84
C GLU A 25 -20.09 11.15 -13.20
N ASP A 26 -20.22 10.01 -13.89
CA ASP A 26 -20.87 8.83 -13.37
C ASP A 26 -20.12 8.25 -12.15
N VAL A 27 -18.79 8.27 -12.18
CA VAL A 27 -17.96 7.85 -11.04
C VAL A 27 -18.16 8.79 -9.85
N MET A 28 -18.20 10.10 -10.10
CA MET A 28 -18.46 11.08 -9.03
C MET A 28 -19.84 10.87 -8.40
N GLU A 29 -20.84 10.58 -9.22
CA GLU A 29 -22.20 10.32 -8.72
C GLU A 29 -22.23 9.08 -7.82
N ASP A 30 -21.55 8.01 -8.24
CA ASP A 30 -21.42 6.79 -7.44
C ASP A 30 -20.73 7.07 -6.10
N LEU A 31 -19.66 7.86 -6.12
CA LEU A 31 -18.94 8.24 -4.89
C LEU A 31 -19.84 9.02 -3.92
N LYS A 32 -20.64 9.96 -4.44
CA LYS A 32 -21.56 10.73 -3.63
C LYS A 32 -22.65 9.86 -2.99
N GLN A 33 -23.18 8.89 -3.73
CA GLN A 33 -24.18 7.97 -3.23
C GLN A 33 -23.61 6.96 -2.24
N LEU A 34 -22.40 6.47 -2.50
CA LEU A 34 -21.78 5.43 -1.69
C LEU A 34 -21.24 5.95 -0.36
N ALA A 35 -20.76 7.21 -0.33
CA ALA A 35 -20.12 7.77 0.86
C ALA A 35 -20.97 7.64 2.13
N PRO A 36 -22.24 8.09 2.16
CA PRO A 36 -23.06 7.95 3.38
C PRO A 36 -23.36 6.50 3.73
N LEU A 37 -23.47 5.62 2.74
CA LEU A 37 -23.72 4.19 2.99
C LEU A 37 -22.53 3.53 3.69
N LEU A 38 -21.32 4.02 3.47
CA LEU A 38 -20.10 3.52 4.10
C LEU A 38 -19.72 4.29 5.37
N GLY A 39 -20.55 5.23 5.80
CA GLY A 39 -20.30 6.00 7.02
C GLY A 39 -19.38 7.20 6.86
N PHE A 40 -19.16 7.66 5.64
CA PHE A 40 -18.35 8.86 5.38
C PHE A 40 -19.24 10.11 5.37
N SER A 41 -18.64 11.23 5.82
CA SER A 41 -19.34 12.53 5.85
C SER A 41 -19.57 13.12 4.46
N GLY A 42 -18.83 12.66 3.46
CA GLY A 42 -18.95 13.14 2.08
C GLY A 42 -18.03 12.35 1.16
N TYR A 43 -18.00 12.73 -0.12
CA TYR A 43 -17.20 12.01 -1.10
C TYR A 43 -15.68 12.22 -0.95
N GLU A 44 -15.24 13.36 -0.44
CA GLU A 44 -13.80 13.64 -0.29
C GLU A 44 -13.10 12.66 0.66
N PRO A 45 -13.63 12.42 1.89
CA PRO A 45 -13.03 11.40 2.76
C PRO A 45 -13.05 10.00 2.14
N LEU A 46 -14.10 9.67 1.38
CA LEU A 46 -14.18 8.39 0.69
C LEU A 46 -13.11 8.25 -0.37
N ILE A 47 -12.87 9.30 -1.18
CA ILE A 47 -11.81 9.30 -2.18
C ILE A 47 -10.45 9.11 -1.51
N ARG A 48 -10.19 9.82 -0.43
CA ARG A 48 -8.92 9.67 0.31
C ARG A 48 -8.74 8.26 0.85
N ALA A 49 -9.81 7.65 1.34
CA ALA A 49 -9.78 6.27 1.83
C ALA A 49 -9.46 5.28 0.70
N TYR A 50 -10.08 5.45 -0.47
CA TYR A 50 -9.80 4.60 -1.62
C TYR A 50 -8.36 4.74 -2.11
N ILE A 51 -7.86 5.97 -2.19
CA ILE A 51 -6.47 6.22 -2.60
C ILE A 51 -5.51 5.54 -1.62
N GLY A 52 -5.72 5.73 -0.33
CA GLY A 52 -4.85 5.14 0.69
C GLY A 52 -4.86 3.62 0.67
N GLN A 53 -6.05 3.03 0.54
CA GLN A 53 -6.20 1.58 0.51
C GLN A 53 -5.61 0.98 -0.76
N GLY A 54 -5.90 1.56 -1.92
CA GLY A 54 -5.38 1.10 -3.19
C GLY A 54 -3.85 1.19 -3.25
N LEU A 55 -3.31 2.29 -2.75
CA LEU A 55 -1.86 2.48 -2.71
C LEU A 55 -1.18 1.44 -1.80
N ARG A 56 -1.74 1.19 -0.62
CA ARG A 56 -1.19 0.16 0.29
C ARG A 56 -1.22 -1.22 -0.34
N ASN A 57 -2.33 -1.58 -0.99
CA ASN A 57 -2.46 -2.87 -1.65
C ASN A 57 -1.41 -3.04 -2.75
N ASP A 58 -1.21 -2.01 -3.56
CA ASP A 58 -0.25 -2.06 -4.66
C ASP A 58 1.20 -2.08 -4.15
N LEU A 59 1.51 -1.32 -3.11
CA LEU A 59 2.83 -1.33 -2.50
C LEU A 59 3.17 -2.71 -1.91
N GLU A 60 2.22 -3.32 -1.20
CA GLU A 60 2.42 -4.65 -0.64
C GLU A 60 2.65 -5.70 -1.74
N ARG A 61 1.86 -5.63 -2.80
CA ARG A 61 2.01 -6.54 -3.94
C ARG A 61 3.37 -6.38 -4.61
N PHE A 62 3.80 -5.14 -4.82
CA PHE A 62 5.10 -4.84 -5.42
C PHE A 62 6.26 -5.37 -4.56
N GLU A 63 6.20 -5.16 -3.26
CA GLU A 63 7.22 -5.66 -2.32
C GLU A 63 7.25 -7.18 -2.33
N ASN A 64 6.10 -7.85 -2.33
CA ASN A 64 6.02 -9.31 -2.37
C ASN A 64 6.56 -9.88 -3.68
N GLU A 65 6.27 -9.27 -4.81
CA GLU A 65 6.81 -9.69 -6.10
C GLU A 65 8.33 -9.53 -6.15
N THR A 66 8.86 -8.46 -5.59
CA THR A 66 10.30 -8.22 -5.52
C THR A 66 10.99 -9.28 -4.66
N VAL A 67 10.43 -9.59 -3.50
CA VAL A 67 10.97 -10.63 -2.60
C VAL A 67 10.91 -12.00 -3.28
N THR A 68 9.81 -12.32 -3.93
CA THR A 68 9.67 -13.60 -4.65
C THR A 68 10.70 -13.72 -5.77
N ALA A 69 10.92 -12.65 -6.53
CA ALA A 69 11.93 -12.62 -7.58
C ALA A 69 13.34 -12.82 -7.03
N LEU A 70 13.65 -12.19 -5.91
CA LEU A 70 14.94 -12.33 -5.24
C LEU A 70 15.16 -13.78 -4.78
N ILE A 71 14.17 -14.38 -4.14
CA ILE A 71 14.24 -15.77 -3.70
C ILE A 71 14.48 -16.72 -4.88
N SER A 72 13.74 -16.53 -5.96
CA SER A 72 13.91 -17.35 -7.18
C SER A 72 15.32 -17.21 -7.77
N SER A 73 15.85 -15.98 -7.78
CA SER A 73 17.20 -15.72 -8.28
C SER A 73 18.26 -16.42 -7.42
N LEU A 74 18.11 -16.37 -6.10
CA LEU A 74 19.04 -17.02 -5.17
C LEU A 74 19.03 -18.54 -5.34
N LYS A 75 17.85 -19.14 -5.49
CA LYS A 75 17.72 -20.60 -5.72
C LYS A 75 18.40 -21.03 -7.02
N ARG A 76 18.24 -20.25 -8.10
CA ARG A 76 18.88 -20.53 -9.38
C ARG A 76 20.42 -20.48 -9.28
N ARG A 77 20.95 -19.69 -8.35
CA ARG A 77 22.38 -19.55 -8.11
C ARG A 77 22.93 -20.58 -7.12
N GLY A 78 22.11 -21.51 -6.68
CA GLY A 78 22.52 -22.60 -5.81
C GLY A 78 22.46 -22.29 -4.33
N VAL A 79 21.80 -21.22 -3.91
CA VAL A 79 21.60 -20.93 -2.49
C VAL A 79 20.55 -21.88 -1.94
N SER A 80 20.85 -22.56 -0.82
CA SER A 80 19.94 -23.52 -0.22
C SER A 80 18.71 -22.87 0.40
N ASP A 81 17.61 -23.60 0.46
CA ASP A 81 16.38 -23.15 1.10
C ASP A 81 16.61 -22.79 2.57
N GLU A 82 17.46 -23.55 3.25
CA GLU A 82 17.81 -23.30 4.65
C GLU A 82 18.43 -21.92 4.87
N ILE A 83 19.39 -21.54 4.01
CA ILE A 83 20.02 -20.23 4.07
C ILE A 83 19.01 -19.12 3.77
N ILE A 84 18.16 -19.32 2.77
CA ILE A 84 17.10 -18.37 2.41
C ILE A 84 16.14 -18.17 3.57
N ASN A 85 15.71 -19.25 4.22
CA ASN A 85 14.81 -19.18 5.37
C ASN A 85 15.44 -18.48 6.56
N GLU A 86 16.72 -18.70 6.84
CA GLU A 86 17.44 -17.98 7.88
C GLU A 86 17.49 -16.49 7.61
N ALA A 87 17.80 -16.10 6.36
CA ALA A 87 17.85 -14.68 5.97
C ALA A 87 16.47 -14.01 6.11
N LEU A 88 15.40 -14.70 5.68
CA LEU A 88 14.04 -14.19 5.81
C LEU A 88 13.63 -14.04 7.28
N SER A 89 14.03 -14.97 8.15
CA SER A 89 13.77 -14.90 9.58
C SER A 89 14.40 -13.66 10.22
N GLU A 90 15.62 -13.31 9.81
CA GLU A 90 16.28 -12.10 10.31
C GLU A 90 15.54 -10.84 9.92
N ILE A 91 15.02 -10.77 8.70
CA ILE A 91 14.26 -9.62 8.21
C ILE A 91 12.94 -9.48 8.98
N VAL A 92 12.25 -10.59 9.21
CA VAL A 92 10.94 -10.57 9.89
C VAL A 92 11.06 -10.20 11.37
N LYS A 93 12.17 -10.57 12.04
CA LYS A 93 12.38 -10.26 13.46
C LYS A 93 12.69 -8.80 13.74
N ASN A 94 13.11 -8.06 12.74
CA ASN A 94 13.43 -6.66 12.87
C ASN A 94 12.26 -5.78 12.44
#